data_af8bd7887750bc4c3293e9fee0c69c73
#
_entry.id   af8bd7887750bc4c3293e9fee0c69c73
#
_cell.length_a   1.000
_cell.length_b   1.000
_cell.length_c   1.000
_cell.angle_alpha   90.00
_cell.angle_beta   90.00
_cell.angle_gamma   90.00
#
_symmetry.space_group_name_H-M   'P 1'
#
loop_
_entity.id
_entity.type
_entity.pdbx_description
1 polymer ?
#
loop_
_entity_poly.entity_id
_entity_poly.type
_entity_poly.pdbx_seq_one_letter_code
_entity_poly.pdbx_strand_id
1 'polypeptide(L)'
;SYYQHYLRTEDIRIPGVIEVLAELAEDYDMAIVTTCKRRDFEVIHPNDDILHFMQFVLAREDYVYSKPHPEPYLMALNKFSAPAEQALVIEDSERGLQAARAASIDCAIVDNHFTRGHDFSQAQYRLKTLAELPQLLRAT
;
A
#
# COMPACT_ATOMS: atom_id res chain seq x y z
N SER A 1 12.93 8.09 9.02
CA SER A 1 12.23 6.81 8.94
C SER A 1 13.15 5.71 8.38
N TYR A 2 12.96 4.52 8.87
CA TYR A 2 13.62 3.33 8.38
C TYR A 2 13.16 2.99 6.95
N TYR A 3 11.86 3.18 6.67
CA TYR A 3 11.28 2.86 5.37
C TYR A 3 11.47 4.04 4.42
N GLN A 4 11.67 3.74 3.13
CA GLN A 4 11.83 4.74 2.08
C GLN A 4 10.79 4.63 0.99
N HIS A 5 10.06 3.51 0.93
CA HIS A 5 9.06 3.25 -0.10
C HIS A 5 7.79 2.69 0.50
N TYR A 6 6.64 3.15 0.05
CA TYR A 6 5.34 2.67 0.52
C TYR A 6 4.53 2.11 -0.63
N LEU A 7 3.97 0.93 -0.40
CA LEU A 7 3.17 0.21 -1.36
C LEU A 7 1.73 0.19 -0.86
N ARG A 8 0.91 1.04 -1.42
CA ARG A 8 -0.48 1.13 -1.07
C ARG A 8 -1.31 0.30 -2.02
N THR A 9 -2.28 -0.45 -1.50
CA THR A 9 -2.98 -1.46 -2.27
C THR A 9 -4.43 -1.18 -2.53
N GLU A 10 -5.10 -0.38 -1.70
CA GLU A 10 -6.51 -0.11 -1.84
C GLU A 10 -6.77 1.38 -1.95
N ASP A 11 -7.85 1.71 -2.63
CA ASP A 11 -8.33 3.07 -2.63
C ASP A 11 -9.04 3.33 -1.32
N ILE A 12 -8.49 4.22 -0.54
CA ILE A 12 -9.16 4.65 0.66
C ILE A 12 -9.47 6.13 0.47
N ARG A 13 -10.63 6.39 -0.11
CA ARG A 13 -11.13 7.75 -0.25
C ARG A 13 -11.74 8.18 1.06
N ILE A 14 -10.88 8.41 2.04
CA ILE A 14 -11.28 8.91 3.34
C ILE A 14 -10.95 10.40 3.42
N PRO A 15 -11.70 11.16 4.25
CA PRO A 15 -11.37 12.56 4.47
C PRO A 15 -9.92 12.71 4.93
N GLY A 16 -9.20 13.67 4.36
CA GLY A 16 -7.83 13.95 4.75
C GLY A 16 -6.76 13.10 4.09
N VAL A 17 -7.13 12.16 3.20
CA VAL A 17 -6.13 11.28 2.57
C VAL A 17 -5.14 12.07 1.71
N ILE A 18 -5.60 13.09 1.01
CA ILE A 18 -4.73 13.89 0.15
C ILE A 18 -3.65 14.59 0.98
N GLU A 19 -4.02 15.15 2.12
CA GLU A 19 -3.08 15.82 3.00
C GLU A 19 -2.02 14.86 3.54
N VAL A 20 -2.42 13.64 3.89
CA VAL A 20 -1.50 12.61 4.36
C VAL A 20 -0.53 12.22 3.24
N LEU A 21 -1.03 12.00 2.04
CA LEU A 21 -0.19 11.63 0.89
C LEU A 21 0.78 12.75 0.52
N ALA A 22 0.32 14.00 0.57
CA ALA A 22 1.19 15.15 0.29
C ALA A 22 2.34 15.23 1.29
N GLU A 23 2.05 15.00 2.57
CA GLU A 23 3.08 14.99 3.61
C GLU A 23 4.09 13.86 3.39
N LEU A 24 3.58 12.65 3.10
CA LEU A 24 4.46 11.50 2.87
C LEU A 24 5.31 11.65 1.62
N ALA A 25 4.77 12.28 0.58
CA ALA A 25 5.47 12.42 -0.70
C ALA A 25 6.73 13.28 -0.60
N GLU A 26 6.86 14.12 0.43
CA GLU A 26 8.06 14.93 0.64
C GLU A 26 9.28 14.07 0.94
N ASP A 27 9.09 12.92 1.58
CA ASP A 27 10.19 12.11 2.08
C ASP A 27 10.22 10.69 1.52
N TYR A 28 9.14 10.23 0.87
CA TYR A 28 8.99 8.82 0.49
C TYR A 28 8.49 8.66 -0.93
N ASP A 29 8.97 7.63 -1.60
CA ASP A 29 8.41 7.18 -2.88
C ASP A 29 7.23 6.27 -2.60
N MET A 30 6.13 6.46 -3.34
CA MET A 30 4.90 5.70 -3.13
C MET A 30 4.41 5.09 -4.44
N ALA A 31 3.71 3.97 -4.33
CA ALA A 31 3.07 3.30 -5.44
C ALA A 31 1.76 2.66 -4.99
N ILE A 32 0.89 2.40 -5.95
CA ILE A 32 -0.35 1.66 -5.71
C ILE A 32 -0.21 0.29 -6.36
N VAL A 33 -0.60 -0.74 -5.61
CA VAL A 33 -0.68 -2.12 -6.09
C VAL A 33 -2.11 -2.60 -5.86
N THR A 34 -2.89 -2.74 -6.91
CA THR A 34 -4.31 -3.05 -6.81
C THR A 34 -4.66 -4.34 -7.55
N THR A 35 -5.70 -5.05 -7.07
CA THR A 35 -6.28 -6.18 -7.79
C THR A 35 -7.32 -5.75 -8.81
N CYS A 36 -7.63 -4.47 -8.86
CA CYS A 36 -8.56 -3.89 -9.80
C CYS A 36 -7.94 -3.86 -11.20
N LYS A 37 -8.73 -4.14 -12.22
CA LYS A 37 -8.28 -3.97 -13.60
C LYS A 37 -7.99 -2.50 -13.87
N ARG A 38 -6.98 -2.23 -14.70
CA ARG A 38 -6.57 -0.85 -14.99
C ARG A 38 -7.73 0.01 -15.47
N ARG A 39 -8.55 -0.54 -16.34
CA ARG A 39 -9.72 0.18 -16.86
C ARG A 39 -10.67 0.60 -15.73
N ASP A 40 -10.95 -0.31 -14.81
CA ASP A 40 -11.86 -0.02 -13.69
C ASP A 40 -11.21 0.95 -12.71
N PHE A 41 -9.92 0.82 -12.49
CA PHE A 41 -9.17 1.73 -11.64
C PHE A 41 -9.25 3.17 -12.17
N GLU A 42 -9.11 3.36 -13.48
CA GLU A 42 -9.17 4.67 -14.11
C GLU A 42 -10.56 5.29 -13.98
N VAL A 43 -11.62 4.48 -14.00
CA VAL A 43 -13.00 4.96 -13.77
C VAL A 43 -13.18 5.41 -12.32
N ILE A 44 -12.62 4.68 -11.37
CA ILE A 44 -12.72 5.00 -9.95
C ILE A 44 -11.92 6.26 -9.62
N HIS A 45 -10.79 6.47 -10.31
CA HIS A 45 -9.87 7.58 -10.05
C HIS A 45 -9.68 8.47 -11.27
N PRO A 46 -10.74 9.19 -11.71
CA PRO A 46 -10.64 9.96 -12.94
C PRO A 46 -9.84 11.26 -12.82
N ASN A 47 -9.59 11.77 -11.61
CA ASN A 47 -9.06 13.11 -11.40
C ASN A 47 -7.61 13.16 -10.94
N ASP A 48 -6.90 12.05 -10.90
CA ASP A 48 -5.48 11.99 -10.55
C ASP A 48 -5.09 12.56 -9.18
N ASP A 49 -6.03 12.88 -8.30
CA ASP A 49 -5.72 13.48 -7.00
C ASP A 49 -4.73 12.64 -6.20
N ILE A 50 -4.96 11.33 -6.18
CA ILE A 50 -4.12 10.38 -5.46
C ILE A 50 -2.93 9.99 -6.33
N LEU A 51 -3.16 9.80 -7.63
CA LEU A 51 -2.13 9.33 -8.57
C LEU A 51 -0.98 10.32 -8.70
N HIS A 52 -1.24 11.59 -8.47
CA HIS A 52 -0.21 12.63 -8.51
C HIS A 52 0.98 12.31 -7.59
N PHE A 53 0.73 11.62 -6.47
CA PHE A 53 1.77 11.31 -5.49
C PHE A 53 2.44 9.96 -5.75
N MET A 54 2.00 9.22 -6.76
CA MET A 54 2.45 7.85 -6.99
C MET A 54 3.49 7.78 -8.09
N GLN A 55 4.53 6.96 -7.88
CA GLN A 55 5.54 6.71 -8.89
C GLN A 55 5.01 5.81 -9.99
N PHE A 56 4.12 4.87 -9.65
CA PHE A 56 3.49 3.97 -10.61
C PHE A 56 2.26 3.31 -9.97
N VAL A 57 1.47 2.67 -10.82
CA VAL A 57 0.33 1.85 -10.41
C VAL A 57 0.48 0.48 -11.06
N LEU A 58 0.44 -0.58 -10.26
CA LEU A 58 0.34 -1.95 -10.75
C LEU A 58 -1.12 -2.38 -10.63
N ALA A 59 -1.74 -2.68 -11.77
CA ALA A 59 -3.12 -3.14 -11.86
C ALA A 59 -3.15 -4.63 -12.14
N ARG A 60 -4.35 -5.21 -12.18
CA ARG A 60 -4.52 -6.66 -12.31
C ARG A 60 -3.79 -7.25 -13.52
N GLU A 61 -3.72 -6.51 -14.62
CA GLU A 61 -3.09 -6.98 -15.85
C GLU A 61 -1.57 -7.02 -15.80
N ASP A 62 -0.97 -6.35 -14.82
CA ASP A 62 0.47 -6.19 -14.76
C ASP A 62 1.19 -7.38 -14.16
N TYR A 63 0.47 -8.31 -13.51
CA TYR A 63 1.05 -9.48 -12.89
C TYR A 63 0.18 -10.71 -13.17
N VAL A 64 0.75 -11.90 -12.99
CA VAL A 64 0.06 -13.16 -13.26
C VAL A 64 -0.73 -13.63 -12.02
N TYR A 65 -0.08 -13.66 -10.87
CA TYR A 65 -0.66 -14.20 -9.63
C TYR A 65 -1.02 -13.09 -8.67
N SER A 66 -2.32 -13.05 -8.31
CA SER A 66 -2.85 -12.08 -7.37
C SER A 66 -2.52 -12.44 -5.92
N LYS A 67 -2.69 -11.47 -5.02
CA LYS A 67 -2.64 -11.71 -3.58
C LYS A 67 -3.54 -12.91 -3.22
N PRO A 68 -3.12 -13.78 -2.34
CA PRO A 68 -2.02 -13.66 -1.38
C PRO A 68 -0.64 -14.03 -1.92
N HIS A 69 -0.50 -14.25 -3.24
CA HIS A 69 0.79 -14.50 -3.85
C HIS A 69 1.65 -13.23 -3.75
N PRO A 70 2.97 -13.35 -3.52
CA PRO A 70 3.83 -12.18 -3.35
C PRO A 70 4.15 -11.44 -4.65
N GLU A 71 3.80 -11.99 -5.81
CA GLU A 71 4.22 -11.45 -7.10
C GLU A 71 3.96 -9.95 -7.26
N PRO A 72 2.75 -9.42 -6.93
CA PRO A 72 2.51 -7.99 -7.12
C PRO A 72 3.48 -7.12 -6.33
N TYR A 73 3.80 -7.50 -5.11
CA TYR A 73 4.71 -6.73 -4.27
C TYR A 73 6.16 -6.91 -4.69
N LEU A 74 6.55 -8.10 -5.13
CA LEU A 74 7.90 -8.31 -5.67
C LEU A 74 8.12 -7.47 -6.93
N MET A 75 7.11 -7.36 -7.78
CA MET A 75 7.18 -6.50 -8.95
C MET A 75 7.33 -5.03 -8.56
N ALA A 76 6.62 -4.59 -7.53
CA ALA A 76 6.73 -3.23 -7.05
C ALA A 76 8.14 -2.92 -6.53
N LEU A 77 8.73 -3.84 -5.76
CA LEU A 77 10.10 -3.68 -5.29
C LEU A 77 11.07 -3.56 -6.46
N ASN A 78 10.88 -4.38 -7.48
CA ASN A 78 11.73 -4.34 -8.67
C ASN A 78 11.62 -2.99 -9.38
N LYS A 79 10.41 -2.46 -9.51
CA LYS A 79 10.20 -1.15 -10.16
C LYS A 79 10.83 -0.01 -9.37
N PHE A 80 10.84 -0.11 -8.04
CA PHE A 80 11.52 0.88 -7.19
C PHE A 80 13.03 0.66 -7.14
N SER A 81 13.51 -0.51 -7.59
CA SER A 81 14.91 -0.94 -7.36
C SER A 81 15.26 -0.92 -5.88
N ALA A 82 14.33 -1.37 -5.05
CA ALA A 82 14.44 -1.30 -3.60
C ALA A 82 14.46 -2.69 -2.98
N PRO A 83 15.24 -2.88 -1.90
CA PRO A 83 15.16 -4.13 -1.14
C PRO A 83 13.92 -4.13 -0.25
N ALA A 84 13.44 -5.32 0.10
CA ALA A 84 12.22 -5.49 0.88
C ALA A 84 12.27 -4.76 2.22
N GLU A 85 13.43 -4.75 2.87
CA GLU A 85 13.59 -4.12 4.19
C GLU A 85 13.45 -2.60 4.18
N GLN A 86 13.50 -1.97 3.00
CA GLN A 86 13.29 -0.52 2.87
C GLN A 86 11.88 -0.16 2.44
N ALA A 87 10.98 -1.12 2.37
CA ALA A 87 9.61 -0.91 1.93
C ALA A 87 8.61 -1.22 3.04
N LEU A 88 7.48 -0.53 3.00
CA LEU A 88 6.36 -0.79 3.89
C LEU A 88 5.11 -0.92 3.04
N VAL A 89 4.35 -2.00 3.24
CA VAL A 89 3.06 -2.20 2.60
C VAL A 89 1.97 -1.65 3.52
N ILE A 90 1.03 -0.90 2.96
CA ILE A 90 -0.16 -0.44 3.64
C ILE A 90 -1.33 -1.24 3.08
N GLU A 91 -2.01 -1.99 3.94
CA GLU A 91 -3.02 -2.95 3.51
C GLU A 91 -4.22 -2.92 4.45
N ASP A 92 -5.36 -3.44 4.01
CA ASP A 92 -6.55 -3.54 4.84
C ASP A 92 -7.16 -4.95 4.83
N SER A 93 -6.50 -5.92 4.23
CA SER A 93 -7.02 -7.28 4.11
C SER A 93 -5.99 -8.32 4.52
N GLU A 94 -6.48 -9.49 4.95
CA GLU A 94 -5.63 -10.61 5.29
C GLU A 94 -4.84 -11.12 4.08
N ARG A 95 -5.47 -11.15 2.91
CA ARG A 95 -4.79 -11.61 1.69
C ARG A 95 -3.63 -10.70 1.33
N GLY A 96 -3.83 -9.39 1.46
CA GLY A 96 -2.75 -8.43 1.22
C GLY A 96 -1.62 -8.55 2.23
N LEU A 97 -1.95 -8.78 3.50
CA LEU A 97 -0.95 -9.04 4.53
C LEU A 97 -0.13 -10.29 4.21
N GLN A 98 -0.79 -11.37 3.80
CA GLN A 98 -0.10 -12.60 3.43
C GLN A 98 0.85 -12.39 2.25
N ALA A 99 0.43 -11.62 1.26
CA ALA A 99 1.27 -11.30 0.11
C ALA A 99 2.51 -10.51 0.52
N ALA A 100 2.35 -9.51 1.39
CA ALA A 100 3.46 -8.72 1.90
C ALA A 100 4.45 -9.59 2.67
N ARG A 101 3.94 -10.46 3.54
CA ARG A 101 4.79 -11.38 4.30
C ARG A 101 5.55 -12.33 3.39
N ALA A 102 4.88 -12.87 2.37
CA ALA A 102 5.52 -13.76 1.41
C ALA A 102 6.62 -13.05 0.61
N ALA A 103 6.52 -11.74 0.46
CA ALA A 103 7.54 -10.91 -0.17
C ALA A 103 8.60 -10.40 0.83
N SER A 104 8.48 -10.77 2.10
CA SER A 104 9.36 -10.33 3.19
C SER A 104 9.32 -8.82 3.44
N ILE A 105 8.17 -8.21 3.21
CA ILE A 105 7.97 -6.77 3.41
C ILE A 105 7.13 -6.56 4.67
N ASP A 106 7.53 -5.62 5.51
CA ASP A 106 6.73 -5.23 6.67
C ASP A 106 5.39 -4.62 6.21
N CYS A 107 4.36 -4.86 7.00
CA CYS A 107 3.01 -4.44 6.66
C CYS A 107 2.35 -3.69 7.81
N ALA A 108 1.72 -2.57 7.49
CA ALA A 108 0.85 -1.83 8.38
C ALA A 108 -0.59 -2.03 7.91
N ILE A 109 -1.45 -2.46 8.82
CA ILE A 109 -2.87 -2.65 8.53
C ILE A 109 -3.62 -1.41 8.96
N VAL A 110 -4.43 -0.87 8.05
CA VAL A 110 -5.39 0.19 8.36
C VAL A 110 -6.74 -0.48 8.55
N ASP A 111 -7.39 -0.25 9.68
CA ASP A 111 -8.66 -0.89 10.02
C ASP A 111 -9.74 -0.55 8.98
N ASN A 112 -10.51 -1.57 8.61
CA ASN A 112 -11.60 -1.46 7.66
C ASN A 112 -12.80 -2.21 8.24
N HIS A 113 -13.97 -1.58 8.19
CA HIS A 113 -15.19 -2.18 8.71
C HIS A 113 -15.47 -3.55 8.08
N PHE A 114 -15.21 -3.71 6.79
CA PHE A 114 -15.51 -4.94 6.06
C PHE A 114 -14.51 -6.07 6.31
N THR A 115 -13.38 -5.79 6.93
CA THR A 115 -12.33 -6.79 7.17
C THR A 115 -12.08 -7.07 8.65
N ARG A 116 -13.04 -6.78 9.52
CA ARG A 116 -12.90 -6.97 10.98
C ARG A 116 -12.60 -8.39 11.37
N GLY A 117 -13.13 -9.37 10.64
CA GLY A 117 -12.92 -10.79 10.93
C GLY A 117 -11.64 -11.35 10.38
N HIS A 118 -10.85 -10.56 9.67
CA HIS A 118 -9.59 -11.02 9.11
C HIS A 118 -8.52 -11.17 10.18
N ASP A 119 -7.60 -12.10 9.94
CA ASP A 119 -6.47 -12.33 10.83
C ASP A 119 -5.33 -11.40 10.47
N PHE A 120 -5.06 -10.42 11.36
CA PHE A 120 -3.97 -9.47 11.19
C PHE A 120 -2.85 -9.67 12.21
N SER A 121 -2.82 -10.82 12.87
CA SER A 121 -1.84 -11.09 13.94
C SER A 121 -0.39 -11.00 13.47
N GLN A 122 -0.14 -11.16 12.17
CA GLN A 122 1.20 -11.15 11.60
C GLN A 122 1.64 -9.78 11.09
N ALA A 123 0.81 -8.75 11.21
CA ALA A 123 1.18 -7.41 10.78
C ALA A 123 2.14 -6.77 11.79
N GLN A 124 3.11 -6.01 11.29
CA GLN A 124 4.03 -5.27 12.14
C GLN A 124 3.36 -4.10 12.83
N TYR A 125 2.40 -3.47 12.16
CA TYR A 125 1.70 -2.29 12.68
C TYR A 125 0.20 -2.38 12.43
N ARG A 126 -0.59 -1.82 13.36
CA ARG A 126 -2.04 -1.68 13.22
C ARG A 126 -2.40 -0.22 13.40
N LEU A 127 -3.10 0.35 12.43
CA LEU A 127 -3.53 1.75 12.44
C LEU A 127 -5.05 1.80 12.34
N LYS A 128 -5.67 2.72 13.07
CA LYS A 128 -7.10 2.96 12.95
C LYS A 128 -7.42 3.74 11.69
N THR A 129 -6.56 4.68 11.34
CA THR A 129 -6.71 5.49 10.13
C THR A 129 -5.34 5.72 9.49
N LEU A 130 -5.35 6.01 8.20
CA LEU A 130 -4.12 6.34 7.46
C LEU A 130 -3.45 7.60 8.02
N ALA A 131 -4.20 8.49 8.66
CA ALA A 131 -3.66 9.72 9.24
C ALA A 131 -2.61 9.47 10.31
N GLU A 132 -2.59 8.28 10.91
CA GLU A 132 -1.58 7.92 11.92
C GLU A 132 -0.22 7.55 11.30
N LEU A 133 -0.18 7.32 10.00
CA LEU A 133 1.02 6.81 9.33
C LEU A 133 2.22 7.77 9.42
N PRO A 134 2.07 9.08 9.16
CA PRO A 134 3.24 9.97 9.24
C PRO A 134 3.91 9.95 10.61
N GLN A 135 3.13 9.91 11.69
CA GLN A 135 3.67 9.85 13.04
C GLN A 135 4.38 8.52 13.30
N LEU A 136 3.78 7.41 12.86
CA LEU A 136 4.40 6.10 12.98
C LEU A 136 5.77 6.08 12.31
N LEU A 137 5.87 6.64 11.12
CA LEU A 137 7.11 6.62 10.35
C LEU A 137 8.20 7.50 10.97
N ARG A 138 7.81 8.61 11.58
CA ARG A 138 8.78 9.44 12.30
C ARG A 138 9.34 8.72 13.53
N ALA A 139 8.59 7.78 14.10
CA ALA A 139 9.00 7.02 15.27
C ALA A 139 9.85 5.78 14.93
N THR A 140 9.97 5.41 13.67
CA THR A 140 10.72 4.20 13.24
C THR A 140 12.16 4.49 12.84
#